data_b74073fb5be5a1f4e69af289bf0e7492
#
_entry.id   b74073fb5be5a1f4e69af289bf0e7492
#
_cell.length_a   1.000
_cell.length_b   1.000
_cell.length_c   1.000
_cell.angle_alpha   90.00
_cell.angle_beta   90.00
_cell.angle_gamma   90.00
#
_symmetry.space_group_name_H-M   'P 1'
#
loop_
_entity.id
_entity.type
_entity.pdbx_description
1 polymer ?
#
loop_
_entity_poly.entity_id
_entity_poly.type
_entity_poly.pdbx_seq_one_letter_code
_entity_poly.pdbx_strand_id
1 'polypeptide(L)'
;MKALAVILALSAQIALAAPPPTTCGGTSDYERALCAYQRRNFGEAEQRFRAIVEKEAREPQTIRASYFLARTLMKTGRFDEASALLIRIYELDSAFYETWNGDFLLGECRKALGK
;
A
#
# COMPACT_ATOMS: atom_id res chain seq x y z
N MET A 1 -30.48 -13.43 52.55
CA MET A 1 -30.32 -13.72 51.13
C MET A 1 -29.72 -12.54 50.43
N LYS A 2 -28.52 -12.68 49.99
CA LYS A 2 -27.80 -11.58 49.35
C LYS A 2 -27.93 -11.76 47.85
N ALA A 3 -28.62 -10.82 47.21
CA ALA A 3 -28.60 -10.73 45.77
C ALA A 3 -27.21 -10.30 45.34
N LEU A 4 -26.48 -11.21 44.79
CA LEU A 4 -25.28 -10.88 44.07
C LEU A 4 -25.70 -10.17 42.78
N ALA A 5 -25.63 -8.86 42.79
CA ALA A 5 -25.67 -8.09 41.55
C ALA A 5 -24.41 -8.42 40.78
N VAL A 6 -24.53 -9.35 39.87
CA VAL A 6 -23.52 -9.52 38.86
C VAL A 6 -23.61 -8.29 37.98
N ILE A 7 -22.79 -7.31 38.27
CA ILE A 7 -22.59 -6.21 37.36
C ILE A 7 -21.80 -6.84 36.21
N LEU A 8 -22.52 -7.29 35.21
CA LEU A 8 -21.94 -7.46 33.87
C LEU A 8 -21.54 -6.06 33.41
N ALA A 9 -20.33 -5.70 33.74
CA ALA A 9 -19.71 -4.60 33.04
C ALA A 9 -19.60 -5.05 31.59
N LEU A 10 -20.58 -4.70 30.78
CA LEU A 10 -20.41 -4.63 29.34
C LEU A 10 -19.39 -3.55 29.13
N SER A 11 -18.11 -3.94 29.22
CA SER A 11 -17.07 -3.13 28.61
C SER A 11 -17.37 -3.18 27.14
N ALA A 12 -17.99 -2.12 26.62
CA ALA A 12 -18.00 -1.88 25.22
C ALA A 12 -16.54 -1.79 24.81
N GLN A 13 -15.99 -2.90 24.37
CA GLN A 13 -14.72 -2.90 23.69
C GLN A 13 -14.97 -2.18 22.38
N ILE A 14 -14.74 -0.87 22.43
CA ILE A 14 -14.55 -0.14 21.21
C ILE A 14 -13.33 -0.82 20.56
N ALA A 15 -13.57 -1.57 19.51
CA ALA A 15 -12.49 -2.08 18.70
C ALA A 15 -11.83 -0.88 18.05
N LEU A 16 -10.91 -0.26 18.77
CA LEU A 16 -10.00 0.67 18.18
C LEU A 16 -9.21 -0.13 17.15
N ALA A 17 -9.24 0.33 15.91
CA ALA A 17 -8.36 -0.21 14.90
C ALA A 17 -6.95 -0.34 15.52
N ALA A 18 -6.39 -1.53 15.43
CA ALA A 18 -5.07 -1.77 15.99
C ALA A 18 -4.11 -0.68 15.48
N PRO A 19 -3.30 -0.07 16.34
CA PRO A 19 -2.32 0.89 15.88
C PRO A 19 -1.40 0.21 14.86
N PRO A 20 -0.90 0.93 13.84
CA PRO A 20 0.04 0.34 12.88
C PRO A 20 1.24 -0.23 13.63
N PRO A 21 1.80 -1.34 13.18
CA PRO A 21 2.92 -1.98 13.85
C PRO A 21 4.10 -1.02 13.96
N THR A 22 4.76 -1.04 15.12
CA THR A 22 5.94 -0.17 15.36
C THR A 22 7.16 -0.64 14.59
N THR A 23 7.20 -1.93 14.21
CA THR A 23 8.24 -2.53 13.41
C THR A 23 7.62 -3.33 12.28
N CYS A 24 8.25 -3.30 11.11
CA CYS A 24 7.79 -4.07 9.97
C CYS A 24 8.43 -5.45 9.96
N GLY A 25 7.82 -6.37 10.72
CA GLY A 25 8.10 -7.79 10.62
C GLY A 25 7.11 -8.42 9.65
N GLY A 26 7.57 -9.31 8.83
CA GLY A 26 6.74 -10.05 7.88
C GLY A 26 7.51 -11.21 7.32
N THR A 27 6.81 -12.17 6.72
CA THR A 27 7.41 -13.37 6.17
C THR A 27 7.96 -13.14 4.75
N SER A 28 7.51 -12.08 4.07
CA SER A 28 7.93 -11.78 2.71
C SER A 28 8.41 -10.34 2.56
N ASP A 29 9.22 -10.11 1.52
CA ASP A 29 9.67 -8.76 1.18
C ASP A 29 8.49 -7.83 0.89
N TYR A 30 7.46 -8.35 0.20
CA TYR A 30 6.26 -7.59 -0.11
C TYR A 30 5.50 -7.17 1.16
N GLU A 31 5.32 -8.08 2.12
CA GLU A 31 4.65 -7.75 3.39
C GLU A 31 5.39 -6.67 4.17
N ARG A 32 6.72 -6.75 4.20
CA ARG A 32 7.54 -5.73 4.85
C ARG A 32 7.45 -4.37 4.16
N ALA A 33 7.45 -4.38 2.83
CA ALA A 33 7.27 -3.16 2.05
C ALA A 33 5.90 -2.53 2.27
N LEU A 34 4.85 -3.35 2.27
CA LEU A 34 3.48 -2.89 2.50
C LEU A 34 3.30 -2.34 3.92
N CYS A 35 3.93 -2.98 4.90
CA CYS A 35 3.95 -2.49 6.27
C CYS A 35 4.58 -1.09 6.36
N ALA A 36 5.74 -0.88 5.72
CA ALA A 36 6.39 0.43 5.68
C ALA A 36 5.46 1.48 5.04
N TYR A 37 4.77 1.12 3.96
CA TYR A 37 3.78 1.98 3.32
C TYR A 37 2.65 2.35 4.27
N GLN A 38 2.08 1.37 4.96
CA GLN A 38 0.97 1.57 5.91
C GLN A 38 1.38 2.44 7.08
N ARG A 39 2.62 2.35 7.52
CA ARG A 39 3.19 3.21 8.56
C ARG A 39 3.54 4.61 8.07
N ARG A 40 3.31 4.88 6.80
CA ARG A 40 3.68 6.14 6.14
C ARG A 40 5.19 6.39 6.12
N ASN A 41 5.98 5.34 6.25
CA ASN A 41 7.42 5.41 6.04
C ASN A 41 7.72 5.20 4.55
N PHE A 42 7.49 6.25 3.77
CA PHE A 42 7.54 6.16 2.32
C PHE A 42 8.95 5.97 1.77
N GLY A 43 9.98 6.47 2.47
CA GLY A 43 11.37 6.22 2.09
C GLY A 43 11.74 4.74 2.15
N GLU A 44 11.40 4.07 3.25
CA GLU A 44 11.61 2.64 3.40
C GLU A 44 10.73 1.84 2.43
N ALA A 45 9.46 2.23 2.31
CA ALA A 45 8.54 1.58 1.37
C ALA A 45 9.08 1.62 -0.06
N GLU A 46 9.58 2.77 -0.51
CA GLU A 46 10.17 2.91 -1.83
C GLU A 46 11.33 1.95 -2.02
N GLN A 47 12.27 1.91 -1.10
CA GLN A 47 13.43 1.03 -1.19
C GLN A 47 13.02 -0.44 -1.28
N ARG A 48 12.08 -0.86 -0.45
CA ARG A 48 11.63 -2.24 -0.41
C ARG A 48 10.84 -2.64 -1.65
N PHE A 49 9.94 -1.78 -2.11
CA PHE A 49 9.19 -2.07 -3.35
C PHE A 49 10.10 -2.07 -4.58
N ARG A 50 11.08 -1.17 -4.67
CA ARG A 50 12.05 -1.18 -5.78
C ARG A 50 12.84 -2.48 -5.82
N ALA A 51 13.27 -2.98 -4.68
CA ALA A 51 14.01 -4.24 -4.62
C ALA A 51 13.19 -5.42 -5.17
N ILE A 52 11.89 -5.43 -4.94
CA ILE A 52 10.99 -6.45 -5.50
C ILE A 52 10.84 -6.27 -7.01
N VAL A 53 10.59 -5.05 -7.46
CA VAL A 53 10.34 -4.73 -8.87
C VAL A 53 11.55 -5.05 -9.75
N GLU A 54 12.75 -4.89 -9.24
CA GLU A 54 13.99 -5.17 -9.97
C GLU A 54 14.25 -6.66 -10.18
N LYS A 55 13.61 -7.53 -9.40
CA LYS A 55 13.86 -8.98 -9.47
C LYS A 55 13.16 -9.64 -10.65
N GLU A 56 11.88 -9.37 -10.86
CA GLU A 56 11.11 -10.05 -11.88
C GLU A 56 9.89 -9.23 -12.34
N ALA A 57 9.85 -8.87 -13.62
CA ALA A 57 8.87 -7.92 -14.14
C ALA A 57 7.44 -8.46 -14.29
N ARG A 58 7.25 -9.77 -14.38
CA ARG A 58 5.94 -10.36 -14.73
C ARG A 58 5.29 -11.18 -13.63
N GLU A 59 5.95 -11.35 -12.51
CA GLU A 59 5.36 -12.01 -11.35
C GLU A 59 4.18 -11.20 -10.82
N PRO A 60 3.06 -11.83 -10.42
CA PRO A 60 1.92 -11.08 -9.85
C PRO A 60 2.30 -10.21 -8.66
N GLN A 61 3.20 -10.69 -7.81
CA GLN A 61 3.68 -9.93 -6.67
C GLN A 61 4.52 -8.72 -7.09
N THR A 62 5.28 -8.85 -8.17
CA THR A 62 6.06 -7.75 -8.74
C THR A 62 5.16 -6.66 -9.29
N ILE A 63 4.06 -7.04 -9.94
CA ILE A 63 3.07 -6.07 -10.45
C ILE A 63 2.40 -5.33 -9.30
N ARG A 64 2.03 -6.03 -8.24
CA ARG A 64 1.49 -5.39 -7.03
C ARG A 64 2.51 -4.46 -6.39
N ALA A 65 3.76 -4.87 -6.32
CA ALA A 65 4.85 -4.04 -5.80
C ALA A 65 5.05 -2.79 -6.66
N SER A 66 4.99 -2.92 -7.97
CA SER A 66 5.05 -1.77 -8.89
C SER A 66 3.91 -0.79 -8.66
N TYR A 67 2.71 -1.30 -8.42
CA TYR A 67 1.54 -0.48 -8.10
C TYR A 67 1.74 0.32 -6.80
N PHE A 68 2.18 -0.33 -5.73
CA PHE A 68 2.43 0.35 -4.47
C PHE A 68 3.66 1.24 -4.53
N LEU A 69 4.65 0.91 -5.35
CA LEU A 69 5.77 1.82 -5.62
C LEU A 69 5.26 3.10 -6.28
N ALA A 70 4.39 2.99 -7.28
CA ALA A 70 3.79 4.16 -7.92
C ALA A 70 3.02 5.01 -6.89
N ARG A 71 2.23 4.39 -6.03
CA ARG A 71 1.51 5.11 -4.97
C ARG A 71 2.45 5.77 -3.97
N THR A 72 3.53 5.09 -3.62
CA THR A 72 4.56 5.64 -2.73
C THR A 72 5.21 6.88 -3.35
N LEU A 73 5.55 6.81 -4.63
CA LEU A 73 6.11 7.94 -5.36
C LEU A 73 5.13 9.10 -5.46
N MET A 74 3.84 8.83 -5.62
CA MET A 74 2.81 9.87 -5.58
C MET A 74 2.77 10.57 -4.22
N LYS A 75 2.91 9.82 -3.13
CA LYS A 75 2.95 10.37 -1.77
C LYS A 75 4.15 11.29 -1.53
N THR A 76 5.24 11.06 -2.23
CA THR A 76 6.46 11.87 -2.13
C THR A 76 6.59 12.91 -3.26
N GLY A 77 5.56 13.07 -4.08
CA GLY A 77 5.50 14.09 -5.14
C GLY A 77 6.27 13.74 -6.41
N ARG A 78 6.67 12.50 -6.58
CA ARG A 78 7.43 12.07 -7.78
C ARG A 78 6.49 11.48 -8.82
N PHE A 79 5.65 12.34 -9.36
CA PHE A 79 4.57 11.95 -10.27
C PHE A 79 5.04 11.47 -11.63
N ASP A 80 6.19 11.92 -12.11
CA ASP A 80 6.78 11.46 -13.38
C ASP A 80 7.10 9.97 -13.31
N GLU A 81 7.82 9.55 -12.29
CA GLU A 81 8.17 8.15 -12.10
C GLU A 81 6.92 7.30 -11.84
N ALA A 82 5.98 7.81 -11.05
CA ALA A 82 4.72 7.12 -10.78
C ALA A 82 3.93 6.87 -12.06
N SER A 83 3.83 7.88 -12.93
CA SER A 83 3.17 7.76 -14.23
C SER A 83 3.82 6.69 -15.09
N ALA A 84 5.14 6.67 -15.17
CA ALA A 84 5.87 5.67 -15.96
C ALA A 84 5.59 4.25 -15.45
N LEU A 85 5.55 4.05 -14.14
CA LEU A 85 5.22 2.76 -13.54
C LEU A 85 3.79 2.33 -13.85
N LEU A 86 2.83 3.24 -13.77
CA LEU A 86 1.43 2.94 -14.06
C LEU A 86 1.24 2.53 -15.53
N ILE A 87 1.89 3.23 -16.45
CA ILE A 87 1.87 2.89 -17.87
C ILE A 87 2.46 1.49 -18.09
N ARG A 88 3.57 1.20 -17.42
CA ARG A 88 4.20 -0.12 -17.51
C ARG A 88 3.29 -1.22 -16.96
N ILE A 89 2.59 -0.97 -15.87
CA ILE A 89 1.61 -1.93 -15.32
C ILE A 89 0.52 -2.21 -16.36
N TYR A 90 0.01 -1.18 -17.03
CA TYR A 90 -0.97 -1.36 -18.09
C TYR A 90 -0.44 -2.25 -19.21
N GLU A 91 0.82 -2.05 -19.62
CA GLU A 91 1.45 -2.86 -20.67
C GLU A 91 1.66 -4.32 -20.26
N LEU A 92 1.99 -4.55 -18.98
CA LEU A 92 2.29 -5.89 -18.47
C LEU A 92 1.02 -6.67 -18.09
N ASP A 93 0.02 -5.99 -17.52
CA ASP A 93 -1.21 -6.60 -17.03
C ASP A 93 -2.34 -5.57 -17.03
N SER A 94 -2.99 -5.42 -18.16
CA SER A 94 -4.08 -4.46 -18.31
C SER A 94 -5.26 -4.77 -17.40
N ALA A 95 -5.53 -6.04 -17.13
CA ALA A 95 -6.62 -6.45 -16.24
C ALA A 95 -6.37 -6.00 -14.80
N PHE A 96 -5.14 -6.17 -14.32
CA PHE A 96 -4.74 -5.65 -13.02
C PHE A 96 -4.88 -4.12 -12.97
N TYR A 97 -4.37 -3.45 -13.98
CA TYR A 97 -4.43 -1.99 -14.08
C TYR A 97 -5.88 -1.48 -13.97
N GLU A 98 -6.80 -2.09 -14.69
CA GLU A 98 -8.22 -1.71 -14.66
C GLU A 98 -8.85 -2.01 -13.29
N THR A 99 -8.63 -3.21 -12.75
CA THR A 99 -9.18 -3.64 -11.47
C THR A 99 -8.72 -2.75 -10.32
N TRP A 100 -7.48 -2.28 -10.38
CA TRP A 100 -6.87 -1.48 -9.32
C TRP A 100 -6.93 0.04 -9.61
N ASN A 101 -7.84 0.46 -10.48
CA ASN A 101 -8.06 1.89 -10.79
C ASN A 101 -6.82 2.63 -11.30
N GLY A 102 -6.07 1.99 -12.18
CA GLY A 102 -4.86 2.58 -12.74
C GLY A 102 -5.11 3.90 -13.47
N ASP A 103 -6.22 4.01 -14.20
CA ASP A 103 -6.59 5.24 -14.91
C ASP A 103 -6.82 6.41 -13.96
N PHE A 104 -7.45 6.15 -12.82
CA PHE A 104 -7.64 7.19 -11.81
C PHE A 104 -6.30 7.69 -11.29
N LEU A 105 -5.40 6.78 -10.94
CA LEU A 105 -4.08 7.15 -10.43
C LEU A 105 -3.25 7.88 -11.47
N LEU A 106 -3.28 7.41 -12.71
CA LEU A 106 -2.57 8.07 -13.82
C LEU A 106 -3.13 9.46 -14.06
N GLY A 107 -4.45 9.63 -13.99
CA GLY A 107 -5.11 10.93 -14.07
C GLY A 107 -4.66 11.88 -12.98
N GLU A 108 -4.56 11.41 -11.74
CA GLU A 108 -4.05 12.20 -10.62
C GLU A 108 -2.59 12.62 -10.83
N CYS A 109 -1.75 11.74 -11.37
CA CYS A 109 -0.37 12.07 -11.71
C CYS A 109 -0.31 13.18 -12.79
N ARG A 110 -1.10 13.04 -13.85
CA ARG A 110 -1.14 14.03 -14.93
C ARG A 110 -1.63 15.37 -14.44
N LYS A 111 -2.65 15.39 -13.59
CA LYS A 111 -3.15 16.61 -12.97
C LYS A 111 -2.07 17.30 -12.16
N ALA A 112 -1.32 16.55 -11.35
CA ALA A 112 -0.24 17.09 -10.55
C ALA A 112 0.90 17.66 -11.41
N LEU A 113 1.14 17.06 -12.58
CA LEU A 113 2.16 17.52 -13.54
C LEU A 113 1.67 18.66 -14.45
N GLY A 114 0.42 19.08 -14.31
CA GLY A 114 -0.17 20.14 -15.14
C GLY A 114 -0.49 19.70 -16.57
N LYS A 115 -0.76 18.43 -16.76
CA LYS A 115 -1.06 17.88 -18.08
C LYS A 115 -2.51 17.46 -18.24
#